data_f242b24e6e215a8e019895c43e0f3672
#
_entry.id   f242b24e6e215a8e019895c43e0f3672
#
_cell.length_a   1.000
_cell.length_b   1.000
_cell.length_c   1.000
_cell.angle_alpha   90.00
_cell.angle_beta   90.00
_cell.angle_gamma   90.00
#
_symmetry.space_group_name_H-M   'P 1'
#
loop_
_entity.id
_entity.type
_entity.pdbx_description
1 polymer ?
#
loop_
_entity_poly.entity_id
_entity_poly.type
_entity_poly.pdbx_seq_one_letter_code
_entity_poly.pdbx_strand_id
1 'polypeptide(L)'
;MPDTGLLDYLALMPLIWAAPSKLVGDAIRCEGTLYQRLVQPLLLAALNVDPPEGSAGLAGAVVRETLLAGGQACRPLIARDGLSAVLIEPAIKLLQEKGAGIRFGHELREFAMSADGVAQLKFGDDTVALEPGDAVVMAVPPRAASSLLPDLQTPSKFRAIVNAHFRFDPPKDMPPILGVVGGLVEWLFAFPQRLSVTVSNADRLVDMPREELAQAIWRDICKAGGVRGELPPWQIVRERRATFEATPEQNALRPGASTNWKNLFLAGDWTNTGLPATIEGSVRSGNRAADLVLAMRRA
;
A
#
# COMPACT_ATOMS: atom_id res chain seq x y z
N MET A 1 19.68 -3.81 -17.45
CA MET A 1 20.46 -3.16 -16.37
C MET A 1 21.94 -3.25 -16.70
N PRO A 2 22.76 -2.19 -16.53
CA PRO A 2 24.21 -2.29 -16.71
C PRO A 2 24.79 -3.36 -15.78
N ASP A 3 25.82 -4.05 -16.23
CA ASP A 3 26.54 -5.13 -15.50
C ASP A 3 25.65 -6.33 -15.14
N THR A 4 24.58 -6.61 -15.92
CA THR A 4 23.70 -7.78 -15.75
C THR A 4 23.52 -8.54 -17.06
N GLY A 5 23.39 -9.86 -16.99
CA GLY A 5 23.15 -10.76 -18.11
C GLY A 5 21.77 -11.42 -18.05
N LEU A 6 21.39 -12.13 -19.10
CA LEU A 6 20.10 -12.82 -19.18
C LEU A 6 19.91 -13.83 -18.04
N LEU A 7 20.98 -14.50 -17.61
CA LEU A 7 20.92 -15.48 -16.52
C LEU A 7 20.51 -14.87 -15.18
N ASP A 8 20.89 -13.60 -14.93
CA ASP A 8 20.50 -12.91 -13.71
C ASP A 8 18.98 -12.71 -13.65
N TYR A 9 18.35 -12.39 -14.79
CA TYR A 9 16.89 -12.26 -14.88
C TYR A 9 16.20 -13.61 -14.79
N LEU A 10 16.76 -14.66 -15.36
CA LEU A 10 16.22 -16.02 -15.23
C LEU A 10 16.24 -16.53 -13.78
N ALA A 11 17.17 -16.04 -12.96
CA ALA A 11 17.23 -16.36 -11.53
C ALA A 11 16.00 -15.83 -10.74
N LEU A 12 15.22 -14.91 -11.29
CA LEU A 12 13.97 -14.42 -10.69
C LEU A 12 12.76 -15.29 -11.02
N MET A 13 12.86 -16.19 -11.99
CA MET A 13 11.75 -17.04 -12.44
C MET A 13 11.07 -17.84 -11.32
N PRO A 14 11.80 -18.37 -10.29
CA PRO A 14 11.15 -19.10 -9.20
C PRO A 14 10.10 -18.27 -8.43
N LEU A 15 10.20 -16.92 -8.38
CA LEU A 15 9.20 -16.07 -7.75
C LEU A 15 7.85 -16.13 -8.47
N ILE A 16 7.82 -16.35 -9.77
CA ILE A 16 6.60 -16.31 -10.58
C ILE A 16 5.60 -17.38 -10.14
N TRP A 17 6.10 -18.54 -9.73
CA TRP A 17 5.28 -19.68 -9.29
C TRP A 17 5.47 -20.01 -7.81
N ALA A 18 6.09 -19.11 -7.04
CA ALA A 18 6.33 -19.34 -5.64
C ALA A 18 5.02 -19.44 -4.86
N ALA A 19 4.94 -20.41 -3.96
CA ALA A 19 3.81 -20.53 -3.04
C ALA A 19 3.77 -19.36 -2.08
N PRO A 20 2.56 -18.87 -1.70
CA PRO A 20 2.41 -17.77 -0.74
C PRO A 20 3.04 -18.03 0.64
N SER A 21 3.23 -19.29 0.99
CA SER A 21 3.86 -19.74 2.25
C SER A 21 5.39 -19.74 2.24
N LYS A 22 6.03 -19.50 1.10
CA LYS A 22 7.49 -19.42 1.00
C LYS A 22 7.99 -18.00 1.24
N LEU A 23 9.20 -17.87 1.80
CA LEU A 23 9.94 -16.61 1.85
C LEU A 23 10.59 -16.33 0.49
N VAL A 24 10.81 -15.06 0.18
CA VAL A 24 11.57 -14.65 -1.01
C VAL A 24 12.99 -15.22 -0.95
N GLY A 25 13.64 -15.17 0.24
CA GLY A 25 15.00 -15.71 0.44
C GLY A 25 15.12 -17.22 0.24
N ASP A 26 14.00 -17.97 0.37
CA ASP A 26 13.94 -19.40 0.06
C ASP A 26 13.66 -19.68 -1.43
N ALA A 27 13.11 -18.70 -2.13
CA ALA A 27 12.73 -18.84 -3.52
C ALA A 27 13.84 -18.42 -4.49
N ILE A 28 14.55 -17.34 -4.16
CA ILE A 28 15.64 -16.80 -4.98
C ILE A 28 16.86 -16.44 -4.14
N ARG A 29 18.02 -16.38 -4.80
CA ARG A 29 19.23 -15.84 -4.19
C ARG A 29 19.16 -14.31 -4.13
N CYS A 30 19.11 -13.77 -2.90
CA CYS A 30 18.99 -12.33 -2.64
C CYS A 30 20.35 -11.62 -2.68
N GLU A 31 21.11 -11.80 -3.76
CA GLU A 31 22.47 -11.29 -3.94
C GLU A 31 22.73 -10.88 -5.40
N GLY A 32 23.83 -10.14 -5.60
CA GLY A 32 24.31 -9.74 -6.93
C GLY A 32 23.75 -8.40 -7.40
N THR A 33 24.29 -7.92 -8.53
CA THR A 33 24.04 -6.56 -9.04
C THR A 33 22.57 -6.34 -9.40
N LEU A 34 21.93 -7.30 -10.05
CA LEU A 34 20.51 -7.20 -10.42
C LEU A 34 19.62 -7.12 -9.17
N TYR A 35 19.89 -7.99 -8.17
CA TYR A 35 19.12 -7.96 -6.94
C TYR A 35 19.27 -6.61 -6.23
N GLN A 36 20.49 -6.17 -5.95
CA GLN A 36 20.77 -4.96 -5.19
C GLN A 36 20.23 -3.68 -5.86
N ARG A 37 20.31 -3.59 -7.19
CA ARG A 37 19.98 -2.34 -7.93
C ARG A 37 18.57 -2.29 -8.50
N LEU A 38 17.89 -3.42 -8.60
CA LEU A 38 16.54 -3.49 -9.17
C LEU A 38 15.56 -4.23 -8.26
N VAL A 39 15.86 -5.50 -7.93
CA VAL A 39 14.88 -6.37 -7.29
C VAL A 39 14.63 -5.95 -5.85
N GLN A 40 15.68 -5.72 -5.08
CA GLN A 40 15.58 -5.30 -3.68
C GLN A 40 14.82 -3.97 -3.53
N PRO A 41 15.16 -2.87 -4.24
CA PRO A 41 14.40 -1.62 -4.15
C PRO A 41 12.93 -1.78 -4.57
N LEU A 42 12.66 -2.55 -5.63
CA LEU A 42 11.31 -2.79 -6.10
C LEU A 42 10.48 -3.59 -5.07
N LEU A 43 11.02 -4.69 -4.57
CA LEU A 43 10.32 -5.53 -3.60
C LEU A 43 10.20 -4.86 -2.25
N LEU A 44 11.20 -4.12 -1.78
CA LEU A 44 11.13 -3.34 -0.54
C LEU A 44 10.00 -2.32 -0.60
N ALA A 45 9.90 -1.57 -1.71
CA ALA A 45 8.82 -0.60 -1.91
C ALA A 45 7.42 -1.25 -1.99
N ALA A 46 7.32 -2.43 -2.62
CA ALA A 46 6.04 -3.09 -2.82
C ALA A 46 5.57 -3.90 -1.61
N LEU A 47 6.48 -4.53 -0.88
CA LEU A 47 6.18 -5.40 0.27
C LEU A 47 6.25 -4.66 1.60
N ASN A 48 7.00 -3.57 1.66
CA ASN A 48 7.29 -2.83 2.90
C ASN A 48 7.89 -3.69 4.03
N VAL A 49 8.65 -4.71 3.66
CA VAL A 49 9.47 -5.57 4.54
C VAL A 49 10.80 -5.81 3.89
N ASP A 50 11.81 -6.25 4.66
CA ASP A 50 13.06 -6.70 4.04
C ASP A 50 12.75 -7.86 3.07
N PRO A 51 13.08 -7.73 1.77
CA PRO A 51 12.60 -8.67 0.77
C PRO A 51 12.87 -10.15 1.07
N PRO A 52 14.02 -10.59 1.61
CA PRO A 52 14.23 -11.98 1.96
C PRO A 52 13.19 -12.57 2.92
N GLU A 53 12.63 -11.74 3.83
CA GLU A 53 11.63 -12.12 4.83
C GLU A 53 10.18 -12.04 4.28
N GLY A 54 10.03 -11.43 3.11
CA GLY A 54 8.72 -11.24 2.49
C GLY A 54 8.14 -12.53 1.90
N SER A 55 6.81 -12.54 1.72
CA SER A 55 6.10 -13.62 1.02
C SER A 55 6.53 -13.69 -0.45
N ALA A 56 7.08 -14.82 -0.86
CA ALA A 56 7.46 -15.07 -2.25
C ALA A 56 6.25 -15.03 -3.20
N GLY A 57 5.07 -15.44 -2.74
CA GLY A 57 3.85 -15.35 -3.52
C GLY A 57 3.43 -13.91 -3.83
N LEU A 58 3.53 -13.01 -2.84
CA LEU A 58 3.26 -11.58 -3.03
C LEU A 58 4.34 -10.92 -3.90
N ALA A 59 5.62 -11.24 -3.68
CA ALA A 59 6.72 -10.80 -4.54
C ALA A 59 6.53 -11.27 -5.99
N GLY A 60 6.14 -12.52 -6.18
CA GLY A 60 5.82 -13.09 -7.48
C GLY A 60 4.66 -12.40 -8.18
N ALA A 61 3.64 -11.97 -7.44
CA ALA A 61 2.55 -11.17 -8.00
C ALA A 61 3.07 -9.83 -8.53
N VAL A 62 3.93 -9.14 -7.79
CA VAL A 62 4.58 -7.90 -8.26
C VAL A 62 5.38 -8.15 -9.54
N VAL A 63 6.18 -9.21 -9.59
CA VAL A 63 6.99 -9.54 -10.78
C VAL A 63 6.09 -9.84 -11.99
N ARG A 64 5.00 -10.61 -11.81
CA ARG A 64 4.05 -10.93 -12.90
C ARG A 64 3.35 -9.69 -13.45
N GLU A 65 2.91 -8.81 -12.57
CA GLU A 65 2.12 -7.61 -12.94
C GLU A 65 2.99 -6.47 -13.49
N THR A 66 4.31 -6.53 -13.30
CA THR A 66 5.26 -5.50 -13.75
C THR A 66 6.24 -6.06 -14.78
N LEU A 67 7.31 -6.69 -14.34
CA LEU A 67 8.42 -7.10 -15.21
C LEU A 67 7.99 -8.07 -16.32
N LEU A 68 7.10 -9.03 -16.02
CA LEU A 68 6.60 -9.98 -17.01
C LEU A 68 5.50 -9.41 -17.90
N ALA A 69 4.75 -8.43 -17.42
CA ALA A 69 3.72 -7.76 -18.22
C ALA A 69 4.30 -6.81 -19.28
N GLY A 70 5.64 -6.64 -19.28
CA GLY A 70 6.37 -5.88 -20.28
C GLY A 70 6.62 -4.41 -19.92
N GLY A 71 7.42 -3.73 -20.73
CA GLY A 71 7.92 -2.38 -20.43
C GLY A 71 6.85 -1.32 -20.21
N GLN A 72 5.67 -1.47 -20.79
CA GLN A 72 4.54 -0.54 -20.55
C GLN A 72 4.02 -0.64 -19.11
N ALA A 73 3.93 -1.84 -18.55
CA ALA A 73 3.49 -2.08 -17.18
C ALA A 73 4.51 -1.64 -16.11
N CYS A 74 5.78 -1.45 -16.52
CA CYS A 74 6.82 -0.95 -15.64
C CYS A 74 6.93 0.58 -15.63
N ARG A 75 6.11 1.31 -16.41
CA ARG A 75 6.17 2.78 -16.42
C ARG A 75 5.56 3.36 -15.16
N PRO A 76 6.32 4.10 -14.34
CA PRO A 76 5.76 4.74 -13.15
C PRO A 76 4.80 5.86 -13.55
N LEU A 77 3.64 5.92 -12.90
CA LEU A 77 2.71 7.03 -12.97
C LEU A 77 2.85 7.86 -11.71
N ILE A 78 3.19 9.15 -11.87
CA ILE A 78 3.42 10.05 -10.75
C ILE A 78 2.31 11.10 -10.74
N ALA A 79 1.56 11.15 -9.64
CA ALA A 79 0.52 12.15 -9.41
C ALA A 79 1.16 13.51 -9.10
N ARG A 80 1.22 14.42 -10.07
CA ARG A 80 1.85 15.75 -9.92
C ARG A 80 1.20 16.59 -8.83
N ASP A 81 -0.13 16.57 -8.77
CA ASP A 81 -0.93 17.38 -7.85
C ASP A 81 -1.31 16.60 -6.58
N GLY A 82 -0.76 15.40 -6.42
CA GLY A 82 -1.04 14.49 -5.31
C GLY A 82 -2.15 13.48 -5.61
N LEU A 83 -2.18 12.43 -4.80
CA LEU A 83 -3.14 11.32 -4.98
C LEU A 83 -4.59 11.74 -4.76
N SER A 84 -4.85 12.72 -3.87
CA SER A 84 -6.20 13.21 -3.64
C SER A 84 -6.78 13.82 -4.92
N ALA A 85 -6.03 14.70 -5.60
CA ALA A 85 -6.49 15.39 -6.79
C ALA A 85 -6.71 14.46 -8.00
N VAL A 86 -5.90 13.41 -8.14
CA VAL A 86 -5.99 12.53 -9.33
C VAL A 86 -6.85 11.29 -9.11
N LEU A 87 -7.12 10.89 -7.87
CA LEU A 87 -7.83 9.65 -7.58
C LEU A 87 -9.08 9.88 -6.72
N ILE A 88 -8.96 10.59 -5.60
CA ILE A 88 -10.05 10.69 -4.61
C ILE A 88 -11.10 11.73 -5.02
N GLU A 89 -10.67 12.95 -5.35
CA GLU A 89 -11.60 14.03 -5.72
C GLU A 89 -12.46 13.70 -6.96
N PRO A 90 -11.88 13.13 -8.06
CA PRO A 90 -12.69 12.71 -9.19
C PRO A 90 -13.67 11.58 -8.83
N ALA A 91 -13.29 10.65 -7.96
CA ALA A 91 -14.16 9.57 -7.51
C ALA A 91 -15.33 10.12 -6.67
N ILE A 92 -15.07 11.04 -5.74
CA ILE A 92 -16.08 11.70 -4.93
C ILE A 92 -17.08 12.43 -5.84
N LYS A 93 -16.58 13.22 -6.80
CA LYS A 93 -17.41 13.95 -7.75
C LYS A 93 -18.31 13.00 -8.55
N LEU A 94 -17.76 11.93 -9.09
CA LEU A 94 -18.54 10.92 -9.84
C LEU A 94 -19.64 10.29 -8.98
N LEU A 95 -19.34 9.95 -7.72
CA LEU A 95 -20.32 9.37 -6.80
C LEU A 95 -21.46 10.35 -6.50
N GLN A 96 -21.13 11.63 -6.26
CA GLN A 96 -22.13 12.69 -6.04
C GLN A 96 -23.01 12.92 -7.27
N GLU A 97 -22.44 12.95 -8.47
CA GLU A 97 -23.17 13.05 -9.74
C GLU A 97 -24.12 11.88 -9.96
N LYS A 98 -23.82 10.71 -9.38
CA LYS A 98 -24.69 9.53 -9.39
C LYS A 98 -25.67 9.48 -8.20
N GLY A 99 -25.76 10.53 -7.39
CA GLY A 99 -26.69 10.62 -6.26
C GLY A 99 -26.24 9.92 -4.99
N ALA A 100 -24.97 9.49 -4.90
CA ALA A 100 -24.46 8.90 -3.66
C ALA A 100 -24.24 9.96 -2.58
N GLY A 101 -24.70 9.69 -1.35
CA GLY A 101 -24.41 10.49 -0.17
C GLY A 101 -23.03 10.19 0.38
N ILE A 102 -22.24 11.24 0.64
CA ILE A 102 -20.90 11.12 1.27
C ILE A 102 -20.91 11.91 2.56
N ARG A 103 -20.58 11.27 3.68
CA ARG A 103 -20.54 11.88 5.00
C ARG A 103 -19.13 11.74 5.58
N PHE A 104 -18.54 12.86 5.95
CA PHE A 104 -17.25 12.90 6.68
C PHE A 104 -17.48 13.12 8.18
N GLY A 105 -16.49 12.72 8.99
CA GLY A 105 -16.59 12.82 10.44
C GLY A 105 -17.67 11.92 11.06
N HIS A 106 -18.08 10.87 10.34
CA HIS A 106 -19.15 9.96 10.71
C HIS A 106 -18.58 8.58 10.99
N GLU A 107 -18.10 8.37 12.22
CA GLU A 107 -17.38 7.15 12.61
C GLU A 107 -18.36 6.04 13.02
N LEU A 108 -18.31 4.91 12.31
CA LEU A 108 -19.04 3.72 12.69
C LEU A 108 -18.49 3.15 14.00
N ARG A 109 -19.36 2.97 14.99
CA ARG A 109 -19.03 2.47 16.33
C ARG A 109 -19.39 1.01 16.51
N GLU A 110 -20.50 0.56 15.93
CA GLU A 110 -21.04 -0.77 16.16
C GLU A 110 -21.92 -1.22 14.99
N PHE A 111 -21.92 -2.53 14.75
CA PHE A 111 -22.93 -3.23 13.98
C PHE A 111 -23.98 -3.83 14.90
N ALA A 112 -25.26 -3.50 14.71
CA ALA A 112 -26.33 -4.29 15.29
C ALA A 112 -26.64 -5.47 14.35
N MET A 113 -26.38 -6.68 14.83
CA MET A 113 -26.52 -7.89 14.06
C MET A 113 -27.91 -8.51 14.23
N SER A 114 -28.41 -9.16 13.17
CA SER A 114 -29.58 -10.06 13.19
C SER A 114 -29.13 -11.51 12.88
N ALA A 115 -30.08 -12.43 12.82
CA ALA A 115 -29.81 -13.82 12.43
C ALA A 115 -29.24 -13.94 11.00
N ASP A 116 -29.61 -13.02 10.11
CA ASP A 116 -29.25 -13.06 8.68
C ASP A 116 -28.10 -12.12 8.30
N GLY A 117 -27.71 -11.18 9.15
CA GLY A 117 -26.65 -10.23 8.81
C GLY A 117 -26.70 -8.94 9.64
N VAL A 118 -26.11 -7.88 9.11
CA VAL A 118 -26.15 -6.55 9.71
C VAL A 118 -27.57 -5.95 9.54
N ALA A 119 -28.18 -5.57 10.66
CA ALA A 119 -29.49 -4.93 10.67
C ALA A 119 -29.41 -3.39 10.79
N GLN A 120 -28.39 -2.90 11.52
CA GLN A 120 -28.21 -1.45 11.72
C GLN A 120 -26.72 -1.10 11.83
N LEU A 121 -26.41 0.14 11.42
CA LEU A 121 -25.10 0.77 11.60
C LEU A 121 -25.25 1.90 12.64
N LYS A 122 -24.44 1.87 13.71
CA LYS A 122 -24.47 2.87 14.77
C LYS A 122 -23.25 3.81 14.65
N PHE A 123 -23.52 5.11 14.50
CA PHE A 123 -22.54 6.18 14.37
C PHE A 123 -22.67 7.17 15.55
N GLY A 124 -22.25 6.79 16.77
CA GLY A 124 -22.54 7.58 17.96
C GLY A 124 -24.05 7.65 18.23
N ASP A 125 -24.62 8.84 18.17
CA ASP A 125 -26.06 9.06 18.42
C ASP A 125 -26.92 8.83 17.16
N ASP A 126 -26.33 8.67 15.98
CA ASP A 126 -27.03 8.39 14.72
C ASP A 126 -27.07 6.88 14.43
N THR A 127 -28.19 6.40 13.96
CA THR A 127 -28.37 4.99 13.60
C THR A 127 -28.99 4.88 12.22
N VAL A 128 -28.39 4.09 11.35
CA VAL A 128 -28.90 3.74 10.04
C VAL A 128 -29.42 2.31 10.06
N ALA A 129 -30.74 2.15 9.94
CA ALA A 129 -31.37 0.84 9.77
C ALA A 129 -31.17 0.37 8.33
N LEU A 130 -30.92 -0.92 8.14
CA LEU A 130 -30.80 -1.54 6.82
C LEU A 130 -32.10 -2.23 6.44
N GLU A 131 -32.52 -2.05 5.21
CA GLU A 131 -33.70 -2.70 4.63
C GLU A 131 -33.32 -4.01 3.94
N PRO A 132 -34.29 -4.90 3.67
CA PRO A 132 -34.04 -6.09 2.84
C PRO A 132 -33.44 -5.72 1.49
N GLY A 133 -32.31 -6.32 1.15
CA GLY A 133 -31.56 -6.02 -0.08
C GLY A 133 -30.45 -4.98 0.10
N ASP A 134 -30.34 -4.34 1.27
CA ASP A 134 -29.19 -3.49 1.57
C ASP A 134 -27.94 -4.33 1.88
N ALA A 135 -26.80 -3.80 1.47
CA ALA A 135 -25.50 -4.39 1.72
C ALA A 135 -24.54 -3.39 2.34
N VAL A 136 -23.64 -3.89 3.18
CA VAL A 136 -22.55 -3.12 3.76
C VAL A 136 -21.23 -3.58 3.16
N VAL A 137 -20.43 -2.64 2.68
CA VAL A 137 -19.02 -2.88 2.33
C VAL A 137 -18.16 -2.17 3.37
N MET A 138 -17.51 -2.96 4.23
CA MET A 138 -16.60 -2.45 5.26
C MET A 138 -15.19 -2.30 4.66
N ALA A 139 -14.80 -1.07 4.35
CA ALA A 139 -13.53 -0.72 3.74
C ALA A 139 -12.60 0.06 4.71
N VAL A 140 -12.61 -0.32 5.97
CA VAL A 140 -11.82 0.28 7.04
C VAL A 140 -10.48 -0.45 7.21
N PRO A 141 -9.46 0.17 7.88
CA PRO A 141 -8.22 -0.53 8.20
C PRO A 141 -8.42 -1.79 9.07
N PRO A 142 -7.50 -2.78 9.02
CA PRO A 142 -7.67 -4.09 9.70
C PRO A 142 -7.99 -3.97 11.18
N ARG A 143 -7.34 -3.02 11.88
CA ARG A 143 -7.59 -2.80 13.31
C ARG A 143 -9.02 -2.31 13.61
N ALA A 144 -9.54 -1.42 12.79
CA ALA A 144 -10.93 -0.98 12.94
C ALA A 144 -11.89 -2.11 12.59
N ALA A 145 -11.56 -2.90 11.57
CA ALA A 145 -12.34 -4.09 11.21
C ALA A 145 -12.42 -5.10 12.35
N SER A 146 -11.29 -5.46 12.99
CA SER A 146 -11.28 -6.38 14.13
C SER A 146 -11.89 -5.79 15.41
N SER A 147 -11.93 -4.48 15.57
CA SER A 147 -12.68 -3.84 16.67
C SER A 147 -14.18 -3.90 16.45
N LEU A 148 -14.66 -3.76 15.22
CA LEU A 148 -16.08 -3.85 14.86
C LEU A 148 -16.58 -5.30 14.78
N LEU A 149 -15.70 -6.23 14.44
CA LEU A 149 -15.96 -7.66 14.30
C LEU A 149 -14.85 -8.44 15.02
N PRO A 150 -14.97 -8.69 16.34
CA PRO A 150 -13.90 -9.32 17.14
C PRO A 150 -13.48 -10.72 16.65
N ASP A 151 -14.40 -11.46 16.04
CA ASP A 151 -14.13 -12.80 15.51
C ASP A 151 -13.51 -12.80 14.10
N LEU A 152 -13.34 -11.60 13.50
CA LEU A 152 -12.73 -11.48 12.19
C LEU A 152 -11.20 -11.62 12.29
N GLN A 153 -10.67 -12.67 11.67
CA GLN A 153 -9.23 -12.82 11.52
C GLN A 153 -8.70 -11.77 10.55
N THR A 154 -7.70 -11.00 10.99
CA THR A 154 -7.04 -9.95 10.19
C THR A 154 -5.54 -9.96 10.41
N PRO A 155 -4.73 -9.43 9.48
CA PRO A 155 -3.33 -9.17 9.75
C PRO A 155 -3.15 -8.33 11.01
N SER A 156 -2.22 -8.73 11.88
CA SER A 156 -1.99 -8.13 13.20
C SER A 156 -0.66 -7.39 13.33
N LYS A 157 0.30 -7.69 12.44
CA LYS A 157 1.60 -7.02 12.38
C LYS A 157 1.63 -6.04 11.22
N PHE A 158 2.23 -4.88 11.45
CA PHE A 158 2.28 -3.78 10.51
C PHE A 158 3.70 -3.25 10.39
N ARG A 159 3.99 -2.61 9.25
CA ARG A 159 5.25 -1.91 8.99
C ARG A 159 5.00 -0.42 8.77
N ALA A 160 5.93 0.36 9.25
CA ALA A 160 5.89 1.80 9.10
C ALA A 160 6.46 2.26 7.75
N ILE A 161 5.93 3.39 7.27
CA ILE A 161 6.52 4.18 6.19
C ILE A 161 6.79 5.59 6.73
N VAL A 162 7.94 6.13 6.39
CA VAL A 162 8.28 7.53 6.63
C VAL A 162 8.33 8.27 5.31
N ASN A 163 7.59 9.37 5.24
CA ASN A 163 7.69 10.33 4.15
C ASN A 163 8.28 11.64 4.67
N ALA A 164 9.13 12.27 3.88
CA ALA A 164 9.66 13.59 4.15
C ALA A 164 9.46 14.49 2.92
N HIS A 165 9.04 15.72 3.18
CA HIS A 165 8.82 16.73 2.15
C HIS A 165 9.69 17.94 2.47
N PHE A 166 10.41 18.43 1.47
CA PHE A 166 11.31 19.56 1.60
C PHE A 166 10.90 20.65 0.60
N ARG A 167 10.72 21.87 1.05
CA ARG A 167 10.44 23.02 0.19
C ARG A 167 11.73 23.46 -0.50
N PHE A 168 11.96 22.92 -1.68
CA PHE A 168 13.19 23.11 -2.44
C PHE A 168 12.92 22.96 -3.93
N ASP A 169 13.50 23.83 -4.74
CA ASP A 169 13.41 23.71 -6.19
C ASP A 169 14.42 22.66 -6.69
N PRO A 170 13.95 21.53 -7.24
CA PRO A 170 14.87 20.50 -7.74
C PRO A 170 15.70 21.01 -8.94
N PRO A 171 16.92 20.49 -9.12
CA PRO A 171 17.68 20.72 -10.32
C PRO A 171 16.88 20.41 -11.60
N LYS A 172 17.07 21.20 -12.66
CA LYS A 172 16.29 21.07 -13.91
C LYS A 172 16.46 19.72 -14.61
N ASP A 173 17.59 19.08 -14.41
CA ASP A 173 17.98 17.78 -14.97
C ASP A 173 17.67 16.61 -14.05
N MET A 174 17.11 16.87 -12.84
CA MET A 174 16.70 15.80 -11.92
C MET A 174 15.50 15.03 -12.50
N PRO A 175 15.57 13.69 -12.55
CA PRO A 175 14.43 12.89 -13.00
C PRO A 175 13.25 13.04 -12.01
N PRO A 176 12.00 12.92 -12.50
CA PRO A 176 10.81 13.03 -11.63
C PRO A 176 10.76 12.02 -10.49
N ILE A 177 11.42 10.87 -10.68
CA ILE A 177 11.60 9.82 -9.67
C ILE A 177 13.02 9.28 -9.74
N LEU A 178 13.66 9.11 -8.60
CA LEU A 178 15.00 8.55 -8.47
C LEU A 178 14.99 7.49 -7.36
N GLY A 179 15.34 6.26 -7.70
CA GLY A 179 15.65 5.20 -6.74
C GLY A 179 17.06 5.36 -6.20
N VAL A 180 17.22 5.32 -4.90
CA VAL A 180 18.52 5.44 -4.21
C VAL A 180 18.88 4.10 -3.60
N VAL A 181 20.10 3.63 -3.88
CA VAL A 181 20.61 2.34 -3.38
C VAL A 181 21.68 2.60 -2.33
N GLY A 182 21.59 1.91 -1.19
CA GLY A 182 22.58 1.98 -0.12
C GLY A 182 22.51 3.25 0.74
N GLY A 183 21.39 4.00 0.68
CA GLY A 183 21.10 5.15 1.51
C GLY A 183 19.99 4.91 2.53
N LEU A 184 19.68 5.95 3.32
CA LEU A 184 18.49 6.01 4.14
C LEU A 184 17.24 6.27 3.28
N VAL A 185 17.38 7.13 2.27
CA VAL A 185 16.37 7.43 1.26
C VAL A 185 16.29 6.28 0.28
N GLU A 186 15.09 5.82 -0.03
CA GLU A 186 14.87 4.77 -1.05
C GLU A 186 14.35 5.37 -2.35
N TRP A 187 13.36 6.27 -2.25
CA TRP A 187 12.75 6.92 -3.38
C TRP A 187 12.71 8.44 -3.17
N LEU A 188 13.24 9.16 -4.13
CA LEU A 188 13.22 10.61 -4.19
C LEU A 188 12.37 11.06 -5.37
N PHE A 189 11.39 11.93 -5.09
CA PHE A 189 10.47 12.51 -6.08
C PHE A 189 10.73 14.00 -6.22
N ALA A 190 10.88 14.46 -7.46
CA ALA A 190 11.06 15.87 -7.79
C ALA A 190 9.75 16.45 -8.30
N PHE A 191 9.19 17.38 -7.54
CA PHE A 191 8.02 18.19 -7.91
C PHE A 191 8.39 19.66 -7.98
N PRO A 192 7.63 20.51 -8.69
CA PRO A 192 7.83 21.95 -8.61
C PRO A 192 7.88 22.43 -7.15
N GLN A 193 8.96 23.12 -6.77
CA GLN A 193 9.20 23.68 -5.43
C GLN A 193 9.21 22.65 -4.28
N ARG A 194 9.33 21.34 -4.59
CA ARG A 194 9.31 20.30 -3.55
C ARG A 194 10.12 19.08 -3.95
N LEU A 195 10.97 18.63 -3.04
CA LEU A 195 11.52 17.28 -3.02
C LEU A 195 10.74 16.45 -1.99
N SER A 196 10.34 15.25 -2.38
CA SER A 196 9.64 14.32 -1.49
C SER A 196 10.36 12.99 -1.45
N VAL A 197 10.40 12.38 -0.27
CA VAL A 197 11.09 11.11 -0.02
C VAL A 197 10.12 10.12 0.58
N THR A 198 10.27 8.87 0.21
CA THR A 198 9.63 7.73 0.87
C THR A 198 10.69 6.75 1.34
N VAL A 199 10.53 6.27 2.58
CA VAL A 199 11.34 5.22 3.20
C VAL A 199 10.40 4.13 3.68
N SER A 200 10.54 2.95 3.13
CA SER A 200 9.79 1.75 3.53
C SER A 200 10.48 1.04 4.70
N ASN A 201 9.77 0.05 5.30
CA ASN A 201 10.28 -0.71 6.45
C ASN A 201 10.92 0.20 7.51
N ALA A 202 10.23 1.29 7.80
CA ALA A 202 10.76 2.44 8.54
C ALA A 202 10.57 2.37 10.05
N ASP A 203 10.27 1.18 10.62
CA ASP A 203 10.03 1.00 12.05
C ASP A 203 11.19 1.54 12.90
N ARG A 204 12.42 1.37 12.44
CA ARG A 204 13.64 1.92 13.08
C ARG A 204 13.71 3.45 13.16
N LEU A 205 12.87 4.16 12.38
CA LEU A 205 12.91 5.62 12.24
C LEU A 205 11.75 6.33 12.94
N VAL A 206 10.71 5.60 13.33
CA VAL A 206 9.46 6.21 13.81
C VAL A 206 9.60 6.91 15.14
N ASP A 207 10.59 6.56 15.94
CA ASP A 207 10.87 7.19 17.25
C ASP A 207 12.06 8.17 17.23
N MET A 208 12.78 8.27 16.11
CA MET A 208 13.87 9.23 15.96
C MET A 208 13.35 10.67 16.08
N PRO A 209 14.05 11.62 16.76
CA PRO A 209 13.65 13.02 16.79
C PRO A 209 13.45 13.58 15.38
N ARG A 210 12.38 14.38 15.20
CA ARG A 210 11.97 14.85 13.85
C ARG A 210 13.07 15.65 13.16
N GLU A 211 13.75 16.52 13.88
CA GLU A 211 14.84 17.36 13.37
C GLU A 211 16.03 16.50 12.92
N GLU A 212 16.43 15.54 13.76
CA GLU A 212 17.52 14.60 13.45
C GLU A 212 17.22 13.78 12.19
N LEU A 213 15.99 13.28 12.09
CA LEU A 213 15.53 12.52 10.92
C LEU A 213 15.51 13.39 9.66
N ALA A 214 15.03 14.63 9.76
CA ALA A 214 15.03 15.57 8.63
C ALA A 214 16.45 15.86 8.15
N GLN A 215 17.38 16.10 9.06
CA GLN A 215 18.79 16.33 8.74
C GLN A 215 19.45 15.10 8.11
N ALA A 216 19.14 13.89 8.62
CA ALA A 216 19.68 12.65 8.08
C ALA A 216 19.19 12.43 6.64
N ILE A 217 17.89 12.59 6.41
CA ILE A 217 17.28 12.45 5.08
C ILE A 217 17.84 13.53 4.13
N TRP A 218 17.95 14.78 4.58
CA TRP A 218 18.46 15.86 3.74
C TRP A 218 19.90 15.63 3.30
N ARG A 219 20.77 15.16 4.20
CA ARG A 219 22.15 14.77 3.85
C ARG A 219 22.19 13.69 2.77
N ASP A 220 21.28 12.73 2.85
CA ASP A 220 21.21 11.64 1.88
C ASP A 220 20.69 12.13 0.52
N ILE A 221 19.70 13.03 0.50
CA ILE A 221 19.22 13.71 -0.71
C ILE A 221 20.37 14.49 -1.37
N CYS A 222 21.13 15.26 -0.60
CA CYS A 222 22.26 16.01 -1.14
C CYS A 222 23.30 15.10 -1.79
N LYS A 223 23.58 13.95 -1.17
CA LYS A 223 24.54 12.96 -1.69
C LYS A 223 24.03 12.27 -2.96
N ALA A 224 22.77 11.79 -2.95
CA ALA A 224 22.21 10.99 -4.04
C ALA A 224 21.71 11.87 -5.21
N GLY A 225 21.08 12.99 -4.91
CA GLY A 225 20.43 13.87 -5.90
C GLY A 225 21.31 14.98 -6.46
N GLY A 226 22.57 15.06 -6.06
CA GLY A 226 23.47 16.15 -6.48
C GLY A 226 23.03 17.53 -6.02
N VAL A 227 22.17 17.60 -5.01
CA VAL A 227 21.62 18.83 -4.44
C VAL A 227 22.63 19.39 -3.41
N ARG A 228 22.72 20.72 -3.33
CA ARG A 228 23.57 21.42 -2.37
C ARG A 228 22.76 22.47 -1.63
N GLY A 229 23.02 22.64 -0.34
CA GLY A 229 22.40 23.67 0.50
C GLY A 229 22.15 23.19 1.93
N GLU A 230 21.80 24.14 2.77
CA GLU A 230 21.36 23.89 4.12
C GLU A 230 19.98 23.21 4.13
N LEU A 231 19.58 22.66 5.28
CA LEU A 231 18.28 22.04 5.45
C LEU A 231 17.15 23.07 5.20
N PRO A 232 16.35 22.91 4.13
CA PRO A 232 15.24 23.83 3.85
C PRO A 232 14.04 23.56 4.78
N PRO A 233 12.97 24.36 4.74
CA PRO A 233 11.73 24.04 5.43
C PRO A 233 11.22 22.64 5.03
N TRP A 234 10.83 21.88 6.04
CA TRP A 234 10.50 20.46 5.86
C TRP A 234 9.26 20.03 6.65
N GLN A 235 8.70 18.89 6.23
CA GLN A 235 7.66 18.18 6.95
C GLN A 235 7.94 16.68 6.90
N ILE A 236 7.84 16.01 8.06
CA ILE A 236 7.92 14.56 8.16
C ILE A 236 6.54 13.98 8.51
N VAL A 237 6.12 13.00 7.75
CA VAL A 237 4.91 12.21 8.00
C VAL A 237 5.35 10.79 8.32
N ARG A 238 4.88 10.25 9.43
CA ARG A 238 5.15 8.89 9.88
C ARG A 238 3.85 8.12 9.95
N GLU A 239 3.71 7.15 9.09
CA GLU A 239 2.61 6.21 9.18
C GLU A 239 3.12 4.91 9.82
N ARG A 240 2.80 4.72 11.09
CA ARG A 240 3.28 3.57 11.88
C ARG A 240 2.67 2.24 11.44
N ARG A 241 1.53 2.29 10.78
CA ARG A 241 0.79 1.11 10.29
C ARG A 241 0.42 1.30 8.82
N ALA A 242 1.44 1.62 8.02
CA ALA A 242 1.25 1.94 6.62
C ALA A 242 0.73 0.74 5.83
N THR A 243 1.26 -0.44 6.11
CA THR A 243 0.86 -1.70 5.46
C THR A 243 0.85 -2.82 6.50
N PHE A 244 0.12 -3.91 6.24
CA PHE A 244 0.39 -5.14 6.96
C PHE A 244 1.80 -5.64 6.59
N GLU A 245 2.45 -6.33 7.49
CA GLU A 245 3.75 -6.98 7.26
C GLU A 245 3.58 -8.09 6.20
N ALA A 246 4.18 -7.91 5.02
CA ALA A 246 3.97 -8.80 3.88
C ALA A 246 4.75 -10.13 3.99
N THR A 247 4.73 -10.76 5.17
CA THR A 247 5.28 -12.10 5.42
C THR A 247 4.27 -13.20 5.09
N PRO A 248 4.70 -14.46 4.91
CA PRO A 248 3.79 -15.58 4.72
C PRO A 248 2.72 -15.71 5.82
N GLU A 249 3.12 -15.52 7.08
CA GLU A 249 2.25 -15.64 8.25
C GLU A 249 1.14 -14.59 8.21
N GLN A 250 1.49 -13.32 7.99
CA GLN A 250 0.50 -12.25 7.94
C GLN A 250 -0.36 -12.31 6.66
N ASN A 251 0.20 -12.78 5.56
CA ASN A 251 -0.55 -13.00 4.33
C ASN A 251 -1.61 -14.11 4.50
N ALA A 252 -1.34 -15.14 5.30
CA ALA A 252 -2.29 -16.20 5.60
C ALA A 252 -3.49 -15.73 6.46
N LEU A 253 -3.35 -14.63 7.20
CA LEU A 253 -4.41 -14.04 8.02
C LEU A 253 -5.37 -13.14 7.24
N ARG A 254 -5.13 -12.91 5.96
CA ARG A 254 -5.95 -12.01 5.14
C ARG A 254 -7.27 -12.67 4.75
N PRO A 255 -8.42 -12.11 5.16
CA PRO A 255 -9.72 -12.65 4.79
C PRO A 255 -10.06 -12.37 3.34
N GLY A 256 -10.96 -13.17 2.79
CA GLY A 256 -11.64 -12.86 1.52
C GLY A 256 -12.59 -11.68 1.65
N ALA A 257 -13.22 -11.28 0.54
CA ALA A 257 -14.21 -10.20 0.55
C ALA A 257 -15.57 -10.61 1.15
N SER A 258 -15.91 -11.90 1.19
CA SER A 258 -17.14 -12.40 1.82
C SER A 258 -16.93 -12.63 3.30
N THR A 259 -17.96 -12.38 4.09
CA THR A 259 -18.02 -12.73 5.50
C THR A 259 -19.03 -13.86 5.77
N ASN A 260 -19.20 -14.24 7.02
CA ASN A 260 -20.23 -15.19 7.42
C ASN A 260 -21.65 -14.60 7.38
N TRP A 261 -21.78 -13.28 7.24
CA TRP A 261 -23.05 -12.58 7.14
C TRP A 261 -23.39 -12.27 5.68
N LYS A 262 -24.65 -12.52 5.31
CA LYS A 262 -25.11 -12.45 3.93
C LYS A 262 -24.92 -11.08 3.27
N ASN A 263 -25.06 -10.00 4.05
CA ASN A 263 -25.05 -8.63 3.55
C ASN A 263 -23.84 -7.80 3.98
N LEU A 264 -22.77 -8.43 4.51
CA LEU A 264 -21.55 -7.76 4.92
C LEU A 264 -20.35 -8.26 4.12
N PHE A 265 -19.69 -7.35 3.42
CA PHE A 265 -18.53 -7.61 2.60
C PHE A 265 -17.34 -6.77 3.05
N LEU A 266 -16.14 -7.27 2.80
CA LEU A 266 -14.89 -6.60 3.15
C LEU A 266 -14.20 -6.04 1.90
N ALA A 267 -13.61 -4.87 2.04
CA ALA A 267 -12.70 -4.29 1.07
C ALA A 267 -11.48 -3.66 1.79
N GLY A 268 -10.42 -3.45 1.04
CA GLY A 268 -9.16 -2.89 1.53
C GLY A 268 -7.96 -3.70 1.04
N ASP A 269 -6.81 -3.08 1.01
CA ASP A 269 -5.54 -3.68 0.59
C ASP A 269 -5.09 -4.85 1.48
N TRP A 270 -5.61 -4.92 2.70
CA TRP A 270 -5.37 -5.98 3.66
C TRP A 270 -6.24 -7.24 3.45
N THR A 271 -7.25 -7.19 2.58
CA THR A 271 -8.01 -8.39 2.18
C THR A 271 -7.21 -9.24 1.18
N ASN A 272 -7.55 -10.50 1.02
CA ASN A 272 -6.81 -11.43 0.16
C ASN A 272 -7.07 -11.15 -1.33
N THR A 273 -6.37 -10.18 -1.88
CA THR A 273 -6.39 -9.80 -3.30
C THR A 273 -5.34 -10.51 -4.14
N GLY A 274 -4.43 -11.26 -3.51
CA GLY A 274 -3.25 -11.82 -4.15
C GLY A 274 -2.11 -10.80 -4.38
N LEU A 275 -2.33 -9.51 -4.06
CA LEU A 275 -1.32 -8.45 -4.14
C LEU A 275 -0.88 -8.02 -2.73
N PRO A 276 0.31 -7.43 -2.57
CA PRO A 276 0.68 -6.74 -1.34
C PRO A 276 -0.23 -5.53 -1.09
N ALA A 277 -0.03 -4.84 0.05
CA ALA A 277 -0.78 -3.62 0.39
C ALA A 277 -0.43 -2.48 -0.57
N THR A 278 -1.26 -2.30 -1.58
CA THR A 278 -1.07 -1.35 -2.68
C THR A 278 -2.40 -0.68 -3.05
N ILE A 279 -2.32 0.45 -3.75
CA ILE A 279 -3.51 1.12 -4.34
C ILE A 279 -4.25 0.15 -5.27
N GLU A 280 -3.53 -0.59 -6.11
CA GLU A 280 -4.13 -1.60 -6.99
C GLU A 280 -4.85 -2.70 -6.19
N GLY A 281 -4.24 -3.19 -5.09
CA GLY A 281 -4.88 -4.13 -4.18
C GLY A 281 -6.18 -3.58 -3.60
N SER A 282 -6.19 -2.31 -3.16
CA SER A 282 -7.40 -1.63 -2.66
C SER A 282 -8.49 -1.55 -3.73
N VAL A 283 -8.16 -1.14 -4.95
CA VAL A 283 -9.12 -1.02 -6.07
C VAL A 283 -9.71 -2.39 -6.42
N ARG A 284 -8.87 -3.42 -6.55
CA ARG A 284 -9.35 -4.80 -6.82
C ARG A 284 -10.24 -5.33 -5.72
N SER A 285 -9.93 -5.03 -4.46
CA SER A 285 -10.78 -5.44 -3.34
C SER A 285 -12.15 -4.78 -3.37
N GLY A 286 -12.20 -3.49 -3.70
CA GLY A 286 -13.44 -2.73 -3.88
C GLY A 286 -14.30 -3.28 -5.02
N ASN A 287 -13.69 -3.57 -6.19
CA ASN A 287 -14.37 -4.19 -7.31
C ASN A 287 -14.93 -5.56 -6.91
N ARG A 288 -14.14 -6.39 -6.22
CA ARG A 288 -14.61 -7.70 -5.76
C ARG A 288 -15.79 -7.61 -4.79
N ALA A 289 -15.75 -6.65 -3.85
CA ALA A 289 -16.86 -6.42 -2.93
C ALA A 289 -18.13 -5.95 -3.69
N ALA A 290 -17.98 -5.05 -4.66
CA ALA A 290 -19.07 -4.58 -5.49
C ALA A 290 -19.72 -5.73 -6.30
N ASP A 291 -18.92 -6.61 -6.90
CA ASP A 291 -19.42 -7.79 -7.64
C ASP A 291 -20.24 -8.72 -6.73
N LEU A 292 -19.80 -8.91 -5.47
CA LEU A 292 -20.52 -9.71 -4.49
C LEU A 292 -21.85 -9.07 -4.09
N VAL A 293 -21.89 -7.75 -3.88
CA VAL A 293 -23.12 -7.01 -3.61
C VAL A 293 -24.10 -7.14 -4.77
N LEU A 294 -23.62 -7.01 -6.02
CA LEU A 294 -24.46 -7.17 -7.20
C LEU A 294 -24.99 -8.60 -7.36
N ALA A 295 -24.17 -9.60 -7.03
CA ALA A 295 -24.60 -11.00 -7.04
C ALA A 295 -25.67 -11.28 -5.98
N MET A 296 -25.48 -10.76 -4.75
CA MET A 296 -26.47 -10.88 -3.66
C MET A 296 -27.85 -10.29 -4.04
N ARG A 297 -27.86 -9.14 -4.73
CA ARG A 297 -29.12 -8.48 -5.16
C ARG A 297 -29.87 -9.22 -6.28
N ARG A 298 -29.22 -10.15 -6.95
CA ARG A 298 -29.83 -10.96 -8.05
C ARG A 298 -30.35 -12.31 -7.54
N ALA A 299 -29.95 -12.74 -6.36
CA ALA A 299 -30.34 -13.99 -5.73
C ALA A 299 -31.61 -13.82 -4.90
#